data_f84c1f9a681a18fd10d920a0afa000a6
#
_entry.id   f84c1f9a681a18fd10d920a0afa000a6
#
_cell.length_a   1.000
_cell.length_b   1.000
_cell.length_c   1.000
_cell.angle_alpha   90.00
_cell.angle_beta   90.00
_cell.angle_gamma   90.00
#
_symmetry.space_group_name_H-M   'P 1'
#
loop_
_entity.id
_entity.type
_entity.pdbx_description
1 polymer ?
#
loop_
_entity_poly.entity_id
_entity_poly.type
_entity_poly.pdbx_seq_one_letter_code
_entity_poly.pdbx_strand_id
1 'polypeptide(L)'
;QYIDPQFGDTIDRRNEDFIKASLLVADPGMATYSVFGHACLRMQCPAFGMDYCFSYESEGVANRSLDYLAGKLKMGMFAIPVEDYCATYIEEGRAVYEYPLNLPIAAKQELWRILDEAVAQGIHMPYDYYQRGCAITCVQFVERALGNHKITYSPALLQRQATCKERVLYHCEQNPWASFGLGLIAGGESERVVKGSK
;
A
#
# COMPACT_ATOMS: atom_id res chain seq x y z
N GLN A 1 -5.21 -10.20 -31.04
CA GLN A 1 -6.02 -11.29 -30.48
C GLN A 1 -5.06 -12.43 -30.09
N TYR A 2 -4.98 -12.75 -28.83
CA TYR A 2 -4.21 -13.89 -28.34
C TYR A 2 -5.19 -15.05 -28.13
N ILE A 3 -4.94 -16.18 -28.75
CA ILE A 3 -5.70 -17.42 -28.54
C ILE A 3 -4.90 -18.23 -27.52
N ASP A 4 -5.49 -18.48 -26.36
CA ASP A 4 -4.87 -19.37 -25.38
C ASP A 4 -4.89 -20.80 -25.93
N PRO A 5 -3.73 -21.46 -26.14
CA PRO A 5 -3.68 -22.80 -26.70
C PRO A 5 -4.28 -23.88 -25.78
N GLN A 6 -4.45 -23.60 -24.49
CA GLN A 6 -5.01 -24.55 -23.52
C GLN A 6 -6.54 -24.52 -23.44
N PHE A 7 -7.17 -23.36 -23.69
CA PHE A 7 -8.60 -23.17 -23.44
C PHE A 7 -9.41 -22.87 -24.70
N GLY A 8 -8.74 -22.63 -25.86
CA GLY A 8 -9.45 -22.37 -27.14
C GLY A 8 -10.25 -21.07 -27.19
N ASP A 9 -10.30 -20.33 -26.08
CA ASP A 9 -11.04 -19.09 -25.97
C ASP A 9 -10.19 -17.88 -26.38
N THR A 10 -10.83 -16.94 -27.06
CA THR A 10 -10.17 -15.70 -27.44
C THR A 10 -10.13 -14.75 -26.25
N ILE A 11 -8.94 -14.58 -25.64
CA ILE A 11 -8.76 -13.64 -24.54
C ILE A 11 -8.59 -12.23 -25.12
N ASP A 12 -9.55 -11.34 -24.84
CA ASP A 12 -9.44 -9.93 -25.20
C ASP A 12 -8.75 -9.14 -24.10
N ARG A 13 -7.46 -8.90 -24.27
CA ARG A 13 -6.63 -8.12 -23.35
C ARG A 13 -6.96 -6.63 -23.31
N ARG A 14 -7.83 -6.14 -24.18
CA ARG A 14 -8.30 -4.76 -24.21
C ARG A 14 -9.58 -4.57 -23.40
N ASN A 15 -10.22 -5.66 -22.99
CA ASN A 15 -11.38 -5.61 -22.11
C ASN A 15 -11.00 -4.96 -20.78
N GLU A 16 -11.83 -4.04 -20.31
CA GLU A 16 -11.63 -3.34 -19.03
C GLU A 16 -11.61 -4.31 -17.83
N ASP A 17 -12.27 -5.46 -17.95
CA ASP A 17 -12.31 -6.50 -16.92
C ASP A 17 -11.16 -7.53 -17.03
N PHE A 18 -10.30 -7.42 -18.05
CA PHE A 18 -9.15 -8.32 -18.21
C PHE A 18 -8.20 -8.26 -17.02
N ILE A 19 -7.94 -7.03 -16.50
CA ILE A 19 -7.24 -6.81 -15.25
C ILE A 19 -8.16 -6.00 -14.33
N LYS A 20 -8.26 -6.45 -13.09
CA LYS A 20 -8.87 -5.68 -12.00
C LYS A 20 -7.77 -5.19 -11.07
N ALA A 21 -7.89 -3.95 -10.62
CA ALA A 21 -6.98 -3.33 -9.68
C ALA A 21 -7.78 -2.78 -8.50
N SER A 22 -7.31 -3.02 -7.29
CA SER A 22 -7.92 -2.53 -6.06
C SER A 22 -6.87 -2.05 -5.07
N LEU A 23 -7.23 -1.11 -4.23
CA LEU A 23 -6.49 -0.77 -3.02
C LEU A 23 -7.05 -1.58 -1.86
N LEU A 24 -6.20 -2.35 -1.19
CA LEU A 24 -6.53 -2.98 0.08
C LEU A 24 -6.02 -2.14 1.24
N VAL A 25 -6.85 -1.98 2.26
CA VAL A 25 -6.49 -1.25 3.48
C VAL A 25 -6.83 -2.12 4.68
N ALA A 26 -5.82 -2.47 5.47
CA ALA A 26 -5.97 -3.22 6.70
C ALA A 26 -6.08 -2.28 7.90
N ASP A 27 -6.98 -2.59 8.82
CA ASP A 27 -7.15 -1.84 10.06
C ASP A 27 -5.87 -1.76 10.90
N PRO A 28 -5.70 -0.71 11.72
CA PRO A 28 -4.66 -0.67 12.72
C PRO A 28 -4.68 -1.89 13.65
N GLY A 29 -3.50 -2.31 14.09
CA GLY A 29 -3.31 -3.38 15.07
C GLY A 29 -2.67 -2.89 16.35
N MET A 30 -2.57 -3.77 17.34
CA MET A 30 -2.02 -3.44 18.66
C MET A 30 -0.47 -3.44 18.71
N ALA A 31 0.19 -4.12 17.76
CA ALA A 31 1.64 -4.14 17.72
C ALA A 31 2.20 -2.80 17.18
N THR A 32 3.36 -2.40 17.66
CA THR A 32 3.99 -1.10 17.33
C THR A 32 4.13 -0.89 15.81
N TYR A 33 4.43 -1.93 15.04
CA TYR A 33 4.56 -1.87 13.59
C TYR A 33 3.23 -1.81 12.84
N SER A 34 2.13 -2.13 13.51
CA SER A 34 0.80 -2.20 12.89
C SER A 34 -0.16 -1.06 13.30
N VAL A 35 0.28 -0.14 14.17
CA VAL A 35 -0.57 0.95 14.70
C VAL A 35 -1.13 1.88 13.62
N PHE A 36 -0.53 1.95 12.45
CA PHE A 36 -0.99 2.78 11.33
C PHE A 36 -1.87 2.03 10.32
N GLY A 37 -2.15 0.74 10.57
CA GLY A 37 -2.74 -0.11 9.56
C GLY A 37 -1.73 -0.44 8.46
N HIS A 38 -2.26 -0.91 7.31
CA HIS A 38 -1.44 -1.17 6.14
C HIS A 38 -2.22 -0.96 4.86
N ALA A 39 -1.53 -0.65 3.77
CA ALA A 39 -2.14 -0.50 2.46
C ALA A 39 -1.29 -1.23 1.41
N CYS A 40 -1.95 -1.93 0.48
CA CYS A 40 -1.31 -2.54 -0.67
C CYS A 40 -2.19 -2.45 -1.92
N LEU A 41 -1.61 -2.76 -3.07
CA LEU A 41 -2.32 -2.83 -4.36
C LEU A 41 -2.62 -4.30 -4.69
N ARG A 42 -3.89 -4.63 -4.87
CA ARG A 42 -4.31 -5.95 -5.37
C ARG A 42 -4.49 -5.89 -6.87
N MET A 43 -3.86 -6.82 -7.58
CA MET A 43 -3.98 -6.98 -9.02
C MET A 43 -4.50 -8.37 -9.35
N GLN A 44 -5.56 -8.43 -10.16
CA GLN A 44 -6.20 -9.69 -10.54
C GLN A 44 -6.24 -9.81 -12.06
N CYS A 45 -5.96 -11.00 -12.57
CA CYS A 45 -6.24 -11.40 -13.94
C CYS A 45 -7.01 -12.72 -13.91
N PRO A 46 -8.37 -12.67 -13.85
CA PRO A 46 -9.20 -13.88 -13.74
C PRO A 46 -8.97 -14.87 -14.87
N ALA A 47 -8.70 -14.38 -16.09
CA ALA A 47 -8.43 -15.22 -17.25
C ALA A 47 -7.22 -16.16 -17.07
N PHE A 48 -6.27 -15.82 -16.20
CA PHE A 48 -5.09 -16.60 -15.88
C PHE A 48 -5.06 -17.12 -14.43
N GLY A 49 -6.12 -16.94 -13.67
CA GLY A 49 -6.18 -17.32 -12.26
C GLY A 49 -5.17 -16.59 -11.38
N MET A 50 -4.76 -15.38 -11.77
CA MET A 50 -3.77 -14.59 -11.04
C MET A 50 -4.47 -13.61 -10.10
N ASP A 51 -4.06 -13.61 -8.82
CA ASP A 51 -4.62 -12.75 -7.78
C ASP A 51 -3.56 -12.47 -6.70
N TYR A 52 -2.92 -11.31 -6.78
CA TYR A 52 -1.80 -10.95 -5.94
C TYR A 52 -1.96 -9.59 -5.29
N CYS A 53 -1.52 -9.49 -4.04
CA CYS A 53 -1.30 -8.26 -3.31
C CYS A 53 0.16 -7.82 -3.47
N PHE A 54 0.37 -6.63 -4.01
CA PHE A 54 1.68 -5.99 -4.07
C PHE A 54 1.85 -5.10 -2.86
N SER A 55 2.63 -5.59 -1.91
CA SER A 55 2.79 -5.00 -0.59
C SER A 55 4.18 -4.41 -0.41
N TYR A 56 4.25 -3.14 0.02
CA TYR A 56 5.50 -2.48 0.38
C TYR A 56 5.74 -2.65 1.87
N GLU A 57 6.62 -3.58 2.21
CA GLU A 57 6.84 -4.01 3.59
C GLU A 57 8.28 -4.44 3.86
N SER A 58 8.59 -4.79 5.08
CA SER A 58 9.89 -5.31 5.50
C SER A 58 9.76 -6.73 6.03
N GLU A 59 10.68 -7.58 5.65
CA GLU A 59 10.77 -8.92 6.24
C GLU A 59 11.07 -8.84 7.73
N GLY A 60 10.30 -9.62 8.51
CA GLY A 60 10.54 -9.80 9.95
C GLY A 60 10.33 -8.55 10.80
N VAL A 61 9.50 -7.61 10.37
CA VAL A 61 9.21 -6.36 11.12
C VAL A 61 8.73 -6.62 12.55
N ALA A 62 7.97 -7.68 12.79
CA ALA A 62 7.46 -8.04 14.12
C ALA A 62 8.56 -8.25 15.15
N ASN A 63 9.72 -8.75 14.74
CA ASN A 63 10.89 -9.00 15.60
C ASN A 63 11.87 -7.81 15.68
N ARG A 64 11.60 -6.72 14.95
CA ARG A 64 12.47 -5.56 14.78
C ARG A 64 11.79 -4.23 15.08
N SER A 65 10.91 -4.22 16.09
CA SER A 65 10.10 -3.05 16.45
C SER A 65 10.93 -1.79 16.76
N LEU A 66 12.12 -1.93 17.36
CA LEU A 66 13.02 -0.80 17.62
C LEU A 66 13.64 -0.25 16.33
N ASP A 67 14.01 -1.11 15.39
CA ASP A 67 14.52 -0.69 14.08
C ASP A 67 13.43 -0.02 13.26
N TYR A 68 12.18 -0.50 13.39
CA TYR A 68 11.01 0.13 12.80
C TYR A 68 10.84 1.56 13.33
N LEU A 69 10.80 1.73 14.65
CA LEU A 69 10.69 3.05 15.28
C LEU A 69 11.85 3.99 14.91
N ALA A 70 13.05 3.45 14.78
CA ALA A 70 14.24 4.21 14.40
C ALA A 70 14.35 4.49 12.89
N GLY A 71 13.38 4.04 12.05
CA GLY A 71 13.44 4.20 10.59
C GLY A 71 14.59 3.44 9.91
N LYS A 72 15.12 2.39 10.56
CA LYS A 72 16.28 1.63 10.08
C LYS A 72 15.91 0.40 9.24
N LEU A 73 14.62 0.10 9.11
CA LEU A 73 14.17 -1.03 8.30
C LEU A 73 14.37 -0.74 6.81
N LYS A 74 14.79 -1.77 6.09
CA LYS A 74 14.79 -1.77 4.63
C LYS A 74 13.47 -2.34 4.16
N MET A 75 12.76 -1.57 3.36
CA MET A 75 11.46 -1.93 2.81
C MET A 75 11.63 -2.37 1.36
N GLY A 76 10.88 -3.38 0.97
CA GLY A 76 10.83 -3.88 -0.41
C GLY A 76 9.39 -4.03 -0.90
N MET A 77 9.24 -4.25 -2.21
CA MET A 77 7.96 -4.63 -2.80
C MET A 77 7.88 -6.16 -2.85
N PHE A 78 6.79 -6.72 -2.36
CA PHE A 78 6.51 -8.16 -2.37
C PHE A 78 5.20 -8.44 -3.10
N ALA A 79 5.17 -9.50 -3.91
CA ALA A 79 3.96 -10.03 -4.49
C ALA A 79 3.51 -11.23 -3.64
N ILE A 80 2.37 -11.10 -2.99
CA ILE A 80 1.83 -12.07 -2.04
C ILE A 80 0.48 -12.56 -2.56
N PRO A 81 0.21 -13.88 -2.66
CA PRO A 81 -1.12 -14.36 -2.97
C PRO A 81 -2.16 -13.73 -2.03
N VAL A 82 -3.31 -13.33 -2.57
CA VAL A 82 -4.31 -12.59 -1.78
C VAL A 82 -4.80 -13.39 -0.57
N GLU A 83 -4.89 -14.69 -0.71
CA GLU A 83 -5.33 -15.59 0.38
C GLU A 83 -4.33 -15.53 1.55
N ASP A 84 -3.03 -15.62 1.27
CA ASP A 84 -1.97 -15.54 2.28
C ASP A 84 -1.92 -14.17 2.93
N TYR A 85 -2.06 -13.10 2.12
CA TYR A 85 -2.13 -11.74 2.62
C TYR A 85 -3.29 -11.55 3.59
N CYS A 86 -4.50 -11.96 3.21
CA CYS A 86 -5.69 -11.82 4.05
C CYS A 86 -5.62 -12.72 5.30
N ALA A 87 -5.07 -13.94 5.19
CA ALA A 87 -4.94 -14.86 6.31
C ALA A 87 -4.15 -14.22 7.47
N THR A 88 -3.07 -13.51 7.18
CA THR A 88 -2.26 -12.81 8.19
C THR A 88 -3.10 -11.84 9.03
N TYR A 89 -3.98 -11.06 8.40
CA TYR A 89 -4.83 -10.09 9.11
C TYR A 89 -5.99 -10.74 9.84
N ILE A 90 -6.55 -11.82 9.28
CA ILE A 90 -7.60 -12.62 9.95
C ILE A 90 -7.06 -13.20 11.25
N GLU A 91 -5.85 -13.77 11.24
CA GLU A 91 -5.19 -14.30 12.43
C GLU A 91 -4.96 -13.22 13.50
N GLU A 92 -4.66 -11.99 13.08
CA GLU A 92 -4.51 -10.83 13.97
C GLU A 92 -5.87 -10.22 14.41
N GLY A 93 -6.99 -10.70 13.91
CA GLY A 93 -8.34 -10.16 14.19
C GLY A 93 -8.56 -8.77 13.58
N ARG A 94 -7.87 -8.43 12.50
CA ARG A 94 -7.93 -7.14 11.81
C ARG A 94 -8.76 -7.24 10.53
N ALA A 95 -9.60 -6.25 10.28
CA ALA A 95 -10.34 -6.18 9.02
C ALA A 95 -9.46 -5.67 7.87
N VAL A 96 -9.75 -6.18 6.66
CA VAL A 96 -9.17 -5.69 5.41
C VAL A 96 -10.30 -5.20 4.53
N TYR A 97 -10.22 -3.95 4.09
CA TYR A 97 -11.18 -3.31 3.22
C TYR A 97 -10.63 -3.21 1.81
N GLU A 98 -11.47 -3.49 0.81
CA GLU A 98 -11.11 -3.40 -0.59
C GLU A 98 -11.82 -2.23 -1.27
N TYR A 99 -11.04 -1.42 -2.00
CA TYR A 99 -11.52 -0.28 -2.78
C TYR A 99 -11.12 -0.47 -4.25
N PRO A 100 -12.06 -0.87 -5.14
CA PRO A 100 -11.77 -1.01 -6.56
C PRO A 100 -11.27 0.31 -7.17
N LEU A 101 -10.23 0.23 -8.01
CA LEU A 101 -9.65 1.36 -8.71
C LEU A 101 -10.24 1.43 -10.13
N ASN A 102 -10.95 2.50 -10.43
CA ASN A 102 -11.50 2.74 -11.77
C ASN A 102 -10.41 3.34 -12.68
N LEU A 103 -9.49 2.48 -13.12
CA LEU A 103 -8.40 2.81 -14.03
C LEU A 103 -8.69 2.26 -15.44
N PRO A 104 -8.29 2.96 -16.51
CA PRO A 104 -8.32 2.40 -17.87
C PRO A 104 -7.46 1.13 -17.96
N ILE A 105 -7.83 0.18 -18.83
CA ILE A 105 -7.10 -1.08 -18.97
C ILE A 105 -5.60 -0.87 -19.27
N ALA A 106 -5.24 0.11 -20.06
CA ALA A 106 -3.84 0.43 -20.34
C ALA A 106 -3.07 0.83 -19.06
N ALA A 107 -3.70 1.60 -18.16
CA ALA A 107 -3.09 1.97 -16.88
C ALA A 107 -3.01 0.78 -15.92
N LYS A 108 -4.00 -0.13 -15.91
CA LYS A 108 -3.95 -1.37 -15.14
C LYS A 108 -2.80 -2.28 -15.60
N GLN A 109 -2.62 -2.41 -16.92
CA GLN A 109 -1.52 -3.19 -17.51
C GLN A 109 -0.16 -2.59 -17.15
N GLU A 110 -0.02 -1.27 -17.26
CA GLU A 110 1.21 -0.57 -16.89
C GLU A 110 1.47 -0.65 -15.38
N LEU A 111 0.42 -0.53 -14.54
CA LEU A 111 0.53 -0.69 -13.10
C LEU A 111 1.09 -2.06 -12.73
N TRP A 112 0.54 -3.13 -13.31
CA TRP A 112 1.04 -4.49 -13.07
C TRP A 112 2.50 -4.62 -13.48
N ARG A 113 2.84 -4.15 -14.67
CA ARG A 113 4.21 -4.21 -15.20
C ARG A 113 5.23 -3.54 -14.28
N ILE A 114 4.93 -2.32 -13.80
CA ILE A 114 5.87 -1.61 -12.90
C ILE A 114 5.94 -2.19 -11.49
N LEU A 115 4.86 -2.82 -11.03
CA LEU A 115 4.84 -3.56 -9.76
C LEU A 115 5.71 -4.82 -9.85
N ASP A 116 5.58 -5.60 -10.93
CA ASP A 116 6.43 -6.76 -11.19
C ASP A 116 7.91 -6.39 -11.29
N GLU A 117 8.22 -5.28 -11.98
CA GLU A 117 9.59 -4.74 -12.02
C GLU A 117 10.12 -4.39 -10.63
N ALA A 118 9.30 -3.77 -9.78
CA ALA A 118 9.70 -3.40 -8.44
C ALA A 118 10.00 -4.63 -7.57
N VAL A 119 9.20 -5.70 -7.71
CA VAL A 119 9.45 -6.99 -7.06
C VAL A 119 10.75 -7.62 -7.58
N ALA A 120 10.91 -7.70 -8.91
CA ALA A 120 12.07 -8.34 -9.54
C ALA A 120 13.39 -7.63 -9.23
N GLN A 121 13.38 -6.31 -9.10
CA GLN A 121 14.57 -5.52 -8.77
C GLN A 121 14.96 -5.61 -7.31
N GLY A 122 14.07 -6.12 -6.44
CA GLY A 122 14.33 -6.23 -5.01
C GLY A 122 14.69 -4.87 -4.40
N ILE A 123 14.00 -3.80 -4.80
CA ILE A 123 14.32 -2.44 -4.36
C ILE A 123 14.11 -2.35 -2.84
N HIS A 124 15.23 -2.24 -2.12
CA HIS A 124 15.24 -1.98 -0.69
C HIS A 124 15.51 -0.51 -0.45
N MET A 125 14.49 0.23 -0.04
CA MET A 125 14.62 1.62 0.36
C MET A 125 14.46 1.77 1.87
N PRO A 126 15.17 2.71 2.53
CA PRO A 126 14.95 2.98 3.94
C PRO A 126 13.50 3.42 4.17
N TYR A 127 12.88 2.92 5.22
CA TYR A 127 11.54 3.31 5.63
C TYR A 127 11.52 4.77 6.10
N ASP A 128 10.50 5.51 5.67
CA ASP A 128 10.27 6.88 6.10
C ASP A 128 8.76 7.06 6.34
N TYR A 129 8.39 7.28 7.60
CA TYR A 129 6.99 7.45 8.03
C TYR A 129 6.24 8.55 7.27
N TYR A 130 6.95 9.57 6.79
CA TYR A 130 6.35 10.78 6.24
C TYR A 130 6.35 10.83 4.72
N GLN A 131 7.29 10.14 4.08
CA GLN A 131 7.51 10.23 2.63
C GLN A 131 7.48 8.89 1.89
N ARG A 132 7.63 7.77 2.59
CA ARG A 132 7.81 6.43 2.01
C ARG A 132 7.00 5.35 2.72
N GLY A 133 5.82 5.70 3.25
CA GLY A 133 4.89 4.73 3.83
C GLY A 133 4.16 3.92 2.75
N CYS A 134 3.56 2.80 3.13
CA CYS A 134 2.85 1.90 2.23
C CYS A 134 1.76 2.62 1.41
N ALA A 135 0.94 3.47 2.03
CA ALA A 135 -0.12 4.20 1.34
C ALA A 135 0.43 5.19 0.29
N ILE A 136 1.49 5.94 0.62
CA ILE A 136 2.14 6.86 -0.32
C ILE A 136 2.73 6.10 -1.49
N THR A 137 3.34 4.96 -1.23
CA THR A 137 3.91 4.08 -2.26
C THR A 137 2.82 3.60 -3.22
N CYS A 138 1.66 3.17 -2.73
CA CYS A 138 0.52 2.80 -3.58
C CYS A 138 0.10 3.97 -4.49
N VAL A 139 -0.03 5.18 -3.96
CA VAL A 139 -0.37 6.38 -4.74
C VAL A 139 0.67 6.65 -5.83
N GLN A 140 1.96 6.58 -5.49
CA GLN A 140 3.05 6.83 -6.44
C GLN A 140 3.05 5.83 -7.60
N PHE A 141 2.79 4.54 -7.35
CA PHE A 141 2.67 3.54 -8.40
C PHE A 141 1.48 3.80 -9.32
N VAL A 142 0.32 4.15 -8.75
CA VAL A 142 -0.87 4.50 -9.55
C VAL A 142 -0.63 5.76 -10.38
N GLU A 143 -0.06 6.82 -9.83
CA GLU A 143 0.29 8.04 -10.56
C GLU A 143 1.28 7.75 -11.69
N ARG A 144 2.28 6.91 -11.45
CA ARG A 144 3.25 6.49 -12.47
C ARG A 144 2.57 5.72 -13.61
N ALA A 145 1.66 4.81 -13.29
CA ALA A 145 0.88 4.05 -14.28
C ALA A 145 -0.04 4.95 -15.13
N LEU A 146 -0.46 6.08 -14.58
CA LEU A 146 -1.22 7.14 -15.28
C LEU A 146 -0.32 8.14 -16.03
N GLY A 147 0.94 7.81 -16.32
CA GLY A 147 1.88 8.71 -16.99
C GLY A 147 2.33 9.90 -16.13
N ASN A 148 2.47 9.69 -14.83
CA ASN A 148 2.80 10.68 -13.81
C ASN A 148 1.73 11.79 -13.62
N HIS A 149 0.49 11.53 -14.05
CA HIS A 149 -0.63 12.40 -13.68
C HIS A 149 -0.92 12.28 -12.19
N LYS A 150 -0.97 13.43 -11.51
CA LYS A 150 -1.23 13.48 -10.07
C LYS A 150 -2.69 13.18 -9.76
N ILE A 151 -2.91 12.38 -8.72
CA ILE A 151 -4.24 12.11 -8.21
C ILE A 151 -4.82 13.39 -7.62
N THR A 152 -6.04 13.74 -8.03
CA THR A 152 -6.76 14.90 -7.52
C THR A 152 -7.68 14.45 -6.37
N TYR A 153 -7.50 15.06 -5.21
CA TYR A 153 -8.34 14.81 -4.04
C TYR A 153 -9.56 15.71 -4.04
N SER A 154 -10.67 15.21 -3.48
CA SER A 154 -11.89 16.01 -3.34
C SER A 154 -11.65 17.26 -2.48
N PRO A 155 -12.35 18.39 -2.74
CA PRO A 155 -12.20 19.62 -1.94
C PRO A 155 -12.47 19.40 -0.45
N ALA A 156 -13.39 18.51 -0.08
CA ALA A 156 -13.68 18.17 1.29
C ALA A 156 -12.49 17.52 2.03
N LEU A 157 -11.71 16.70 1.31
CA LEU A 157 -10.48 16.12 1.84
C LEU A 157 -9.36 17.16 1.96
N LEU A 158 -9.25 18.07 0.98
CA LEU A 158 -8.23 19.12 0.98
C LEU A 158 -8.42 20.15 2.09
N GLN A 159 -9.64 20.30 2.61
CA GLN A 159 -9.93 21.18 3.76
C GLN A 159 -9.46 20.61 5.09
N ARG A 160 -9.26 19.30 5.19
CA ARG A 160 -8.73 18.67 6.40
C ARG A 160 -7.23 18.89 6.46
N GLN A 161 -6.80 19.66 7.45
CA GLN A 161 -5.39 19.93 7.71
C GLN A 161 -4.99 19.37 9.06
N ALA A 162 -3.88 18.70 9.10
CA ALA A 162 -3.24 18.25 10.34
C ALA A 162 -1.73 18.16 10.09
N THR A 163 -0.93 18.32 11.12
CA THR A 163 0.50 18.01 11.02
C THR A 163 0.71 16.50 10.93
N CYS A 164 1.85 16.10 10.40
CA CYS A 164 2.25 14.67 10.43
C CYS A 164 2.23 14.13 11.86
N LYS A 165 2.70 14.92 12.83
CA LYS A 165 2.72 14.58 14.25
C LYS A 165 1.33 14.33 14.81
N GLU A 166 0.36 15.24 14.56
CA GLU A 166 -1.01 15.07 15.02
C GLU A 166 -1.65 13.79 14.48
N ARG A 167 -1.37 13.43 13.22
CA ARG A 167 -1.86 12.19 12.63
C ARG A 167 -1.24 10.95 13.23
N VAL A 168 0.07 10.96 13.41
CA VAL A 168 0.79 9.88 14.06
C VAL A 168 0.25 9.65 15.47
N LEU A 169 0.10 10.71 16.26
CA LEU A 169 -0.43 10.63 17.62
C LEU A 169 -1.87 10.12 17.65
N TYR A 170 -2.72 10.57 16.74
CA TYR A 170 -4.11 10.09 16.61
C TYR A 170 -4.16 8.56 16.42
N HIS A 171 -3.36 8.01 15.53
CA HIS A 171 -3.32 6.56 15.30
C HIS A 171 -2.68 5.78 16.46
N CYS A 172 -1.91 6.44 17.29
CA CYS A 172 -1.24 5.83 18.44
C CYS A 172 -2.01 5.98 19.76
N GLU A 173 -3.17 6.61 19.77
CA GLU A 173 -3.96 6.87 21.02
C GLU A 173 -4.21 5.60 21.84
N GLN A 174 -4.43 4.48 21.18
CA GLN A 174 -4.68 3.18 21.83
C GLN A 174 -3.39 2.43 22.21
N ASN A 175 -2.22 2.94 21.82
CA ASN A 175 -0.92 2.36 22.14
C ASN A 175 0.01 3.41 22.77
N PRO A 176 -0.01 3.58 24.11
CA PRO A 176 0.76 4.62 24.82
C PRO A 176 2.27 4.53 24.58
N TRP A 177 2.82 3.33 24.43
CA TRP A 177 4.23 3.12 24.17
C TRP A 177 4.64 3.56 22.76
N ALA A 178 3.80 3.29 21.75
CA ALA A 178 4.02 3.77 20.38
C ALA A 178 3.90 5.30 20.34
N SER A 179 2.89 5.88 21.01
CA SER A 179 2.69 7.31 21.11
C SER A 179 3.89 8.01 21.75
N PHE A 180 4.40 7.47 22.87
CA PHE A 180 5.58 8.01 23.56
C PHE A 180 6.85 7.90 22.69
N GLY A 181 7.12 6.71 22.12
CA GLY A 181 8.31 6.47 21.30
C GLY A 181 8.34 7.34 20.05
N LEU A 182 7.22 7.43 19.33
CA LEU A 182 7.11 8.25 18.13
C LEU A 182 7.13 9.76 18.45
N GLY A 183 6.57 10.17 19.59
CA GLY A 183 6.65 11.54 20.05
C GLY A 183 8.07 12.01 20.34
N LEU A 184 8.95 11.12 20.81
CA LEU A 184 10.38 11.41 21.05
C LEU A 184 11.19 11.50 19.75
N ILE A 185 10.84 10.70 18.74
CA ILE A 185 11.56 10.64 17.46
C ILE A 185 11.07 11.72 16.48
N ALA A 186 9.87 12.27 16.72
CA ALA A 186 9.26 13.28 15.87
C ALA A 186 10.13 14.55 15.80
N GLY A 187 10.87 14.70 14.71
CA GLY A 187 11.68 15.87 14.41
C GLY A 187 10.89 16.99 13.69
N GLY A 188 11.59 18.01 13.20
CA GLY A 188 10.98 19.18 12.56
C GLY A 188 10.09 18.86 11.34
N GLU A 189 10.34 17.78 10.61
CA GLU A 189 9.48 17.30 9.52
C GLU A 189 8.08 16.87 9.99
N SER A 190 7.93 16.46 11.24
CA SER A 190 6.65 16.05 11.81
C SER A 190 5.65 17.19 11.98
N GLU A 191 6.13 18.43 12.05
CA GLU A 191 5.31 19.64 12.14
C GLU A 191 4.79 20.09 10.76
N ARG A 192 5.18 19.42 9.68
CA ARG A 192 4.68 19.74 8.34
C ARG A 192 3.19 19.43 8.23
N VAL A 193 2.42 20.41 7.79
CA VAL A 193 0.98 20.24 7.54
C VAL A 193 0.76 19.36 6.31
N VAL A 194 -0.03 18.30 6.49
CA VAL A 194 -0.47 17.40 5.42
C VAL A 194 -1.91 17.71 5.07
N LYS A 195 -2.15 18.06 3.80
CA LYS A 195 -3.49 18.32 3.28
C LYS A 195 -4.12 17.03 2.75
N GLY A 196 -5.39 16.84 3.04
CA GLY A 196 -6.22 15.86 2.35
C GLY A 196 -6.07 14.40 2.77
N SER A 197 -5.44 14.11 3.88
CA SER A 197 -5.40 12.75 4.40
C SER A 197 -6.07 12.64 5.78
N LYS A 198 -6.75 11.56 6.04
CA LYS A 198 -7.08 11.08 7.37
C LYS A 198 -5.94 10.23 7.86
#